data_2f8f020c689adc876dab5876b8472a11
#
_entry.id   2f8f020c689adc876dab5876b8472a11
#
_cell.length_a   1.000
_cell.length_b   1.000
_cell.length_c   1.000
_cell.angle_alpha   90.00
_cell.angle_beta   90.00
_cell.angle_gamma   90.00
#
_symmetry.space_group_name_H-M   'P 1'
#
loop_
_entity.id
_entity.type
_entity.pdbx_description
1 polymer ?
#
loop_
_entity_poly.entity_id
_entity_poly.type
_entity_poly.pdbx_seq_one_letter_code
_entity_poly.pdbx_strand_id
1 'polypeptide(L)'
;MIVNDDVQLAQEINADGIHVGQDDMEIQQFASQFKNKIIGLSVGNLKEYQQSDLSKVDYIGVGPMYTTSSKDDASKPVGPSMISQLRLYIHDFPIVAIGGINETNVQPIVDEGADGISVISAITRSTNIDLSLIHI
;
A
#
# COMPACT_ATOMS: atom_id res chain seq x y z
N MET A 1 0.56 -14.26 -4.00
CA MET A 1 1.69 -13.30 -4.17
C MET A 1 1.23 -12.09 -4.96
N ILE A 2 1.58 -10.89 -4.50
CA ILE A 2 1.35 -9.65 -5.23
C ILE A 2 2.72 -9.09 -5.63
N VAL A 3 2.90 -8.84 -6.94
CA VAL A 3 4.15 -8.29 -7.48
C VAL A 3 4.08 -6.76 -7.43
N ASN A 4 5.20 -6.13 -7.09
CA ASN A 4 5.29 -4.67 -7.02
C ASN A 4 5.92 -4.13 -8.31
N ASP A 5 5.24 -3.20 -8.97
CA ASP A 5 5.64 -2.40 -10.13
C ASP A 5 5.83 -3.17 -11.46
N ASP A 6 6.26 -4.42 -11.44
CA ASP A 6 6.60 -5.15 -12.66
C ASP A 6 5.40 -5.94 -13.20
N VAL A 7 4.64 -5.30 -14.08
CA VAL A 7 3.44 -5.89 -14.70
C VAL A 7 3.78 -7.12 -15.53
N GLN A 8 4.87 -7.08 -16.28
CA GLN A 8 5.28 -8.20 -17.12
C GLN A 8 5.63 -9.43 -16.27
N LEU A 9 6.40 -9.22 -15.20
CA LEU A 9 6.74 -10.31 -14.28
C LEU A 9 5.49 -10.91 -13.65
N ALA A 10 4.55 -10.05 -13.21
CA ALA A 10 3.30 -10.52 -12.61
C ALA A 10 2.51 -11.43 -13.57
N GLN A 11 2.51 -11.11 -14.87
CA GLN A 11 1.89 -11.94 -15.89
C GLN A 11 2.63 -13.26 -16.08
N GLU A 12 3.96 -13.19 -16.20
CA GLU A 12 4.78 -14.37 -16.48
C GLU A 12 4.70 -15.44 -15.40
N ILE A 13 4.65 -15.03 -14.12
CA ILE A 13 4.56 -15.96 -13.00
C ILE A 13 3.13 -16.25 -12.56
N ASN A 14 2.13 -15.68 -13.26
CA ASN A 14 0.72 -15.80 -12.91
C ASN A 14 0.47 -15.43 -11.43
N ALA A 15 0.95 -14.25 -11.04
CA ALA A 15 0.78 -13.76 -9.67
C ALA A 15 -0.70 -13.54 -9.33
N ASP A 16 -1.01 -13.50 -8.04
CA ASP A 16 -2.37 -13.23 -7.56
C ASP A 16 -2.76 -11.77 -7.73
N GLY A 17 -1.79 -10.87 -7.88
CA GLY A 17 -2.06 -9.45 -8.07
C GLY A 17 -0.82 -8.66 -8.41
N ILE A 18 -1.05 -7.36 -8.64
CA ILE A 18 -0.02 -6.36 -8.96
C ILE A 18 -0.29 -5.10 -8.15
N HIS A 19 0.76 -4.49 -7.63
CA HIS A 19 0.68 -3.18 -6.98
C HIS A 19 1.55 -2.19 -7.74
N VAL A 20 0.98 -1.05 -8.12
CA VAL A 20 1.67 -0.03 -8.90
C VAL A 20 1.62 1.33 -8.21
N GLY A 21 2.61 2.18 -8.51
CA GLY A 21 2.65 3.57 -8.07
C GLY A 21 2.03 4.53 -9.09
N GLN A 22 2.03 5.80 -8.76
CA GLN A 22 1.44 6.85 -9.61
C GLN A 22 2.17 7.02 -10.93
N ASP A 23 3.50 6.77 -10.95
CA ASP A 23 4.34 6.96 -12.13
C ASP A 23 4.55 5.68 -12.94
N ASP A 24 3.92 4.58 -12.51
CA ASP A 24 4.03 3.29 -13.20
C ASP A 24 3.03 3.22 -14.36
N MET A 25 2.99 2.06 -15.05
CA MET A 25 2.06 1.84 -16.15
C MET A 25 0.62 2.10 -15.69
N GLU A 26 -0.13 2.87 -16.48
CA GLU A 26 -1.52 3.15 -16.17
C GLU A 26 -2.35 1.88 -16.10
N ILE A 27 -3.20 1.80 -15.07
CA ILE A 27 -4.00 0.61 -14.79
C ILE A 27 -4.88 0.23 -15.99
N GLN A 28 -5.45 1.19 -16.68
CA GLN A 28 -6.29 0.95 -17.86
C GLN A 28 -5.55 0.20 -18.98
N GLN A 29 -4.22 0.32 -19.02
CA GLN A 29 -3.42 -0.35 -20.05
C GLN A 29 -3.26 -1.85 -19.80
N PHE A 30 -3.34 -2.30 -18.55
CA PHE A 30 -3.13 -3.71 -18.22
C PHE A 30 -4.28 -4.39 -17.48
N ALA A 31 -5.26 -3.66 -16.99
CA ALA A 31 -6.30 -4.20 -16.12
C ALA A 31 -7.07 -5.38 -16.76
N SER A 32 -7.27 -5.34 -18.08
CA SER A 32 -7.96 -6.43 -18.79
C SER A 32 -7.21 -7.75 -18.72
N GLN A 33 -5.89 -7.71 -18.53
CA GLN A 33 -5.03 -8.90 -18.44
C GLN A 33 -4.98 -9.45 -17.00
N PHE A 34 -5.53 -8.71 -16.04
CA PHE A 34 -5.54 -9.07 -14.62
C PHE A 34 -6.96 -9.30 -14.09
N LYS A 35 -7.88 -9.77 -14.96
CA LYS A 35 -9.23 -10.15 -14.52
C LYS A 35 -9.14 -11.20 -13.43
N ASN A 36 -9.91 -11.01 -12.36
CA ASN A 36 -9.91 -11.87 -11.18
C ASN A 36 -8.60 -11.85 -10.41
N LYS A 37 -7.75 -10.85 -10.65
CA LYS A 37 -6.51 -10.61 -9.90
C LYS A 37 -6.66 -9.33 -9.09
N ILE A 38 -5.80 -9.21 -8.07
CA ILE A 38 -5.81 -8.04 -7.17
C ILE A 38 -4.98 -6.92 -7.79
N ILE A 39 -5.54 -5.72 -7.86
CA ILE A 39 -4.83 -4.53 -8.32
C ILE A 39 -4.78 -3.52 -7.19
N GLY A 40 -3.56 -3.17 -6.74
CA GLY A 40 -3.31 -2.16 -5.74
C GLY A 40 -2.66 -0.92 -6.35
N LEU A 41 -2.98 0.24 -5.83
CA LEU A 41 -2.44 1.53 -6.29
C LEU A 41 -1.94 2.34 -5.11
N SER A 42 -0.72 2.88 -5.22
CA SER A 42 -0.21 3.82 -4.23
C SER A 42 -0.89 5.18 -4.36
N VAL A 43 -1.46 5.66 -3.27
CA VAL A 43 -2.11 6.98 -3.18
C VAL A 43 -1.57 7.67 -1.93
N GLY A 44 -0.67 8.64 -2.10
CA GLY A 44 0.01 9.27 -0.97
C GLY A 44 -0.74 10.43 -0.34
N ASN A 45 -1.71 11.03 -1.04
CA ASN A 45 -2.43 12.20 -0.56
C ASN A 45 -3.76 12.38 -1.29
N LEU A 46 -4.53 13.40 -0.87
CA LEU A 46 -5.83 13.69 -1.48
C LEU A 46 -5.73 14.06 -2.96
N LYS A 47 -4.68 14.76 -3.36
CA LYS A 47 -4.47 15.16 -4.75
C LYS A 47 -4.31 13.93 -5.64
N GLU A 48 -3.45 12.99 -5.23
CA GLU A 48 -3.25 11.74 -5.96
C GLU A 48 -4.55 10.92 -6.02
N TYR A 49 -5.30 10.88 -4.91
CA TYR A 49 -6.60 10.23 -4.89
C TYR A 49 -7.56 10.83 -5.91
N GLN A 50 -7.66 12.17 -5.95
CA GLN A 50 -8.57 12.86 -6.85
C GLN A 50 -8.20 12.69 -8.34
N GLN A 51 -6.91 12.50 -8.61
CA GLN A 51 -6.40 12.29 -9.96
C GLN A 51 -6.43 10.82 -10.41
N SER A 52 -6.70 9.90 -9.50
CA SER A 52 -6.66 8.47 -9.77
C SER A 52 -8.04 7.95 -10.12
N ASP A 53 -8.10 7.01 -11.09
CA ASP A 53 -9.30 6.26 -11.39
C ASP A 53 -9.24 4.92 -10.67
N LEU A 54 -10.07 4.74 -9.64
CA LEU A 54 -10.09 3.55 -8.82
C LEU A 54 -11.06 2.47 -9.30
N SER A 55 -11.69 2.65 -10.46
CA SER A 55 -12.70 1.72 -10.98
C SER A 55 -12.17 0.29 -11.18
N LYS A 56 -10.88 0.14 -11.43
CA LYS A 56 -10.20 -1.15 -11.61
C LYS A 56 -9.28 -1.51 -10.46
N VAL A 57 -9.31 -0.75 -9.37
CA VAL A 57 -8.41 -0.91 -8.23
C VAL A 57 -9.15 -1.62 -7.09
N ASP A 58 -8.49 -2.57 -6.45
CA ASP A 58 -9.07 -3.33 -5.33
C ASP A 58 -8.69 -2.75 -3.97
N TYR A 59 -7.53 -2.10 -3.85
CA TYR A 59 -7.11 -1.42 -2.64
C TYR A 59 -6.11 -0.31 -2.95
N ILE A 60 -5.99 0.65 -2.04
CA ILE A 60 -4.94 1.68 -2.14
C ILE A 60 -3.90 1.48 -1.04
N GLY A 61 -2.63 1.74 -1.39
CA GLY A 61 -1.54 1.80 -0.44
C GLY A 61 -1.27 3.26 -0.08
N VAL A 62 -1.36 3.59 1.20
CA VAL A 62 -1.20 4.97 1.68
C VAL A 62 0.08 5.09 2.50
N GLY A 63 0.95 6.00 2.09
CA GLY A 63 2.20 6.22 2.80
C GLY A 63 3.15 7.17 2.08
N PRO A 64 4.38 7.30 2.58
CA PRO A 64 4.88 6.63 3.78
C PRO A 64 4.27 7.21 5.06
N MET A 65 3.89 6.34 6.00
CA MET A 65 3.31 6.77 7.29
C MET A 65 4.36 7.45 8.16
N TYR A 66 5.56 6.88 8.18
CA TYR A 66 6.68 7.36 8.98
C TYR A 66 7.95 7.37 8.12
N THR A 67 9.01 8.01 8.63
CA THR A 67 10.32 7.99 7.95
C THR A 67 10.81 6.54 7.82
N THR A 68 11.30 6.19 6.63
CA THR A 68 11.81 4.84 6.36
C THR A 68 13.14 4.93 5.63
N SER A 69 14.03 3.96 5.92
CA SER A 69 15.29 3.76 5.18
C SER A 69 15.18 2.67 4.11
N SER A 70 14.00 2.06 3.95
CA SER A 70 13.80 0.95 3.01
C SER A 70 13.72 1.39 1.55
N LYS A 71 13.53 2.69 1.28
CA LYS A 71 13.55 3.29 -0.06
C LYS A 71 14.40 4.55 -0.04
N ASP A 72 15.32 4.66 -0.99
CA ASP A 72 16.23 5.81 -1.09
C ASP A 72 15.52 7.11 -1.48
N ASP A 73 14.42 6.99 -2.23
CA ASP A 73 13.64 8.11 -2.76
C ASP A 73 12.29 8.28 -2.06
N ALA A 74 12.17 7.79 -0.83
CA ALA A 74 10.93 7.88 -0.07
C ALA A 74 10.49 9.34 0.12
N SER A 75 9.24 9.62 -0.16
CA SER A 75 8.62 10.92 0.06
C SER A 75 8.57 11.25 1.56
N LYS A 76 8.34 12.53 1.90
CA LYS A 76 8.11 12.90 3.30
C LYS A 76 6.93 12.11 3.88
N PRO A 77 7.02 11.68 5.14
CA PRO A 77 5.92 10.97 5.78
C PRO A 77 4.62 11.80 5.74
N VAL A 78 3.53 11.13 5.40
CA VAL A 78 2.20 11.76 5.40
C VAL A 78 1.48 11.58 6.72
N GLY A 79 1.86 10.57 7.49
CA GLY A 79 1.32 10.29 8.81
C GLY A 79 -0.03 9.59 8.82
N PRO A 80 -0.43 9.03 9.97
CA PRO A 80 -1.68 8.29 10.09
C PRO A 80 -2.94 9.12 9.79
N SER A 81 -2.92 10.43 10.02
CA SER A 81 -4.07 11.30 9.77
C SER A 81 -4.49 11.34 8.30
N MET A 82 -3.58 11.02 7.37
CA MET A 82 -3.94 10.92 5.95
C MET A 82 -5.00 9.85 5.72
N ILE A 83 -4.98 8.77 6.50
CA ILE A 83 -5.97 7.70 6.39
C ILE A 83 -7.37 8.22 6.68
N SER A 84 -7.56 8.93 7.78
CA SER A 84 -8.87 9.49 8.12
C SER A 84 -9.32 10.56 7.13
N GLN A 85 -8.39 11.35 6.60
CA GLN A 85 -8.71 12.33 5.56
C GLN A 85 -9.23 11.65 4.28
N LEU A 86 -8.57 10.58 3.84
CA LEU A 86 -9.01 9.82 2.68
C LEU A 86 -10.35 9.10 2.94
N ARG A 87 -10.58 8.63 4.16
CA ARG A 87 -11.85 7.96 4.52
C ARG A 87 -13.06 8.87 4.32
N LEU A 88 -12.92 10.16 4.44
CA LEU A 88 -14.03 11.10 4.19
C LEU A 88 -14.54 11.00 2.75
N TYR A 89 -13.70 10.57 1.81
CA TYR A 89 -14.04 10.48 0.39
C TYR A 89 -14.31 9.05 -0.08
N ILE A 90 -13.51 8.09 0.39
CA ILE A 90 -13.55 6.71 -0.14
C ILE A 90 -14.32 5.73 0.73
N HIS A 91 -14.77 6.15 1.91
CA HIS A 91 -15.59 5.34 2.83
C HIS A 91 -14.99 3.95 3.12
N ASP A 92 -15.60 2.86 2.61
CA ASP A 92 -15.22 1.49 2.92
C ASP A 92 -14.16 0.90 1.98
N PHE A 93 -13.62 1.67 1.04
CA PHE A 93 -12.61 1.18 0.12
C PHE A 93 -11.36 0.74 0.89
N PRO A 94 -10.78 -0.44 0.57
CA PRO A 94 -9.67 -0.97 1.36
C PRO A 94 -8.42 -0.07 1.33
N ILE A 95 -7.90 0.26 2.51
CA ILE A 95 -6.67 1.04 2.68
C ILE A 95 -5.63 0.19 3.38
N VAL A 96 -4.46 0.07 2.76
CA VAL A 96 -3.28 -0.55 3.36
C VAL A 96 -2.27 0.54 3.65
N ALA A 97 -1.90 0.71 4.91
CA ALA A 97 -0.88 1.68 5.31
C ALA A 97 0.51 1.09 5.12
N ILE A 98 1.45 1.90 4.66
CA ILE A 98 2.82 1.47 4.36
C ILE A 98 3.82 2.56 4.75
N GLY A 99 5.04 2.14 5.08
CA GLY A 99 6.18 3.04 5.27
C GLY A 99 6.54 3.28 6.72
N GLY A 100 7.64 2.69 7.18
CA GLY A 100 8.20 2.93 8.50
C GLY A 100 7.38 2.39 9.66
N ILE A 101 6.44 1.49 9.40
CA ILE A 101 5.54 0.95 10.42
C ILE A 101 6.21 -0.18 11.18
N ASN A 102 6.02 -0.19 12.51
CA ASN A 102 6.49 -1.24 13.40
C ASN A 102 5.53 -1.39 14.58
N GLU A 103 5.85 -2.32 15.47
CA GLU A 103 5.00 -2.63 16.63
C GLU A 103 4.82 -1.46 17.61
N THR A 104 5.74 -0.48 17.61
CA THR A 104 5.68 0.65 18.53
C THR A 104 4.84 1.81 17.99
N ASN A 105 4.59 1.87 16.68
CA ASN A 105 3.91 3.00 16.04
C ASN A 105 2.67 2.62 15.21
N VAL A 106 2.27 1.35 15.23
CA VAL A 106 1.15 0.87 14.42
C VAL A 106 -0.22 1.31 14.94
N GLN A 107 -0.37 1.52 16.25
CA GLN A 107 -1.68 1.78 16.86
C GLN A 107 -2.40 3.00 16.28
N PRO A 108 -1.75 4.17 16.11
CA PRO A 108 -2.42 5.31 15.49
C PRO A 108 -2.96 5.02 14.09
N ILE A 109 -2.29 4.18 13.33
CA ILE A 109 -2.71 3.79 11.98
C ILE A 109 -4.02 3.00 12.03
N VAL A 110 -4.12 2.05 12.95
CA VAL A 110 -5.34 1.27 13.16
C VAL A 110 -6.48 2.18 13.61
N ASP A 111 -6.20 3.09 14.54
CA ASP A 111 -7.20 4.02 15.08
C ASP A 111 -7.75 4.96 14.00
N GLU A 112 -6.95 5.33 13.01
CA GLU A 112 -7.37 6.20 11.90
C GLU A 112 -8.16 5.44 10.81
N GLY A 113 -8.26 4.11 10.90
CA GLY A 113 -9.14 3.34 10.05
C GLY A 113 -8.50 2.57 8.90
N ALA A 114 -7.20 2.25 9.00
CA ALA A 114 -6.56 1.37 8.02
C ALA A 114 -7.13 -0.05 8.11
N ASP A 115 -7.33 -0.69 6.97
CA ASP A 115 -7.79 -2.08 6.90
C ASP A 115 -6.63 -3.07 6.99
N GLY A 116 -5.44 -2.63 6.61
CA GLY A 116 -4.23 -3.45 6.66
C GLY A 116 -2.99 -2.61 6.77
N ILE A 117 -1.89 -3.27 7.04
CA ILE A 117 -0.57 -2.65 7.12
C ILE A 117 0.44 -3.46 6.31
N SER A 118 1.39 -2.75 5.71
CA SER A 118 2.51 -3.36 4.99
C SER A 118 3.80 -3.00 5.69
N VAL A 119 4.59 -4.00 6.04
CA VAL A 119 5.84 -3.83 6.76
C VAL A 119 6.97 -4.59 6.09
N ILE A 120 8.19 -4.09 6.22
CA ILE A 120 9.39 -4.75 5.73
C ILE A 120 10.36 -4.93 6.89
N SER A 121 10.94 -3.84 7.37
CA SER A 121 12.00 -3.89 8.39
C SER A 121 11.51 -4.37 9.76
N ALA A 122 10.22 -4.20 10.08
CA ALA A 122 9.65 -4.74 11.30
C ALA A 122 9.78 -6.26 11.37
N ILE A 123 9.74 -6.94 10.23
CA ILE A 123 9.91 -8.39 10.12
C ILE A 123 11.38 -8.73 9.86
N THR A 124 11.99 -8.14 8.84
CA THR A 124 13.33 -8.51 8.38
C THR A 124 14.44 -8.16 9.36
N ARG A 125 14.24 -7.14 10.21
CA ARG A 125 15.20 -6.71 11.23
C ARG A 125 14.83 -7.18 12.63
N SER A 126 13.74 -7.94 12.76
CA SER A 126 13.31 -8.47 14.05
C SER A 126 14.26 -9.57 14.53
N THR A 127 14.52 -9.61 15.84
CA THR A 127 15.26 -10.72 16.46
C THR A 127 14.39 -11.96 16.59
N ASN A 128 13.07 -11.84 16.47
CA ASN A 128 12.14 -12.96 16.49
C ASN A 128 11.01 -12.68 15.49
N ILE A 129 11.13 -13.27 14.31
CA ILE A 129 10.20 -13.05 13.19
C ILE A 129 8.79 -13.52 13.54
N ASP A 130 8.66 -14.66 14.22
CA ASP A 130 7.35 -15.22 14.59
C ASP A 130 6.58 -14.26 15.51
N LEU A 131 7.26 -13.66 16.49
CA LEU A 131 6.63 -12.67 17.37
C LEU A 131 6.25 -11.39 16.61
N SER A 132 7.07 -10.94 15.67
CA SER A 132 6.76 -9.78 14.85
C SER A 132 5.48 -10.01 14.04
N LEU A 133 5.31 -11.19 13.48
CA LEU A 133 4.11 -11.54 12.72
C LEU A 133 2.84 -11.59 13.59
N ILE A 134 2.98 -11.97 14.85
CA ILE A 134 1.85 -11.98 15.79
C ILE A 134 1.37 -10.56 16.13
N HIS A 135 2.29 -9.60 16.21
CA HIS A 135 2.00 -8.23 16.61
C HIS A 135 1.50 -7.35 15.47
N ILE A 136 1.63 -7.79 14.26
CA ILE A 136 1.16 -7.09 13.08
C ILE A 136 -0.24 -7.53 12.73
#